data_ce640616aa4b1157403b70deca125e6a
#
_entry.id   ce640616aa4b1157403b70deca125e6a
#
_cell.length_a   1.000
_cell.length_b   1.000
_cell.length_c   1.000
_cell.angle_alpha   90.00
_cell.angle_beta   90.00
_cell.angle_gamma   90.00
#
_symmetry.space_group_name_H-M   'P 1'
#
loop_
_entity.id
_entity.type
_entity.pdbx_description
1 polymer ?
#
loop_
_entity_poly.entity_id
_entity_poly.type
_entity_poly.pdbx_seq_one_letter_code
_entity_poly.pdbx_strand_id
1 'polypeptide(L)'
;CDIDLAVKDLVQSAFGHAGQKCSAASVAIVDKNIYENPIFKKQLLDAVQSLQVGAGYKYATSVGPIIKAAEHSLHRALTSLDEGEEWLLEPKQLDQAGLLWSPGIKTNVKPGSWSHLNEWFGPVLAIMISPDLKTSIKWQNATEFGLTAGIQSLDQGECEEWIENVEAGNLY
;
A
#
# COMPACT_ATOMS: atom_id res chain seq x y z
N CYS A 1 -9.67 12.59 -7.90
CA CYS A 1 -10.30 11.29 -7.59
C CYS A 1 -11.38 11.46 -6.53
N ASP A 2 -12.23 10.43 -6.39
CA ASP A 2 -13.12 10.28 -5.24
C ASP A 2 -12.30 9.70 -4.08
N ILE A 3 -12.09 10.49 -3.02
CA ILE A 3 -11.22 10.09 -1.91
C ILE A 3 -11.81 8.91 -1.13
N ASP A 4 -13.13 8.86 -0.94
CA ASP A 4 -13.79 7.80 -0.17
C ASP A 4 -13.62 6.45 -0.88
N LEU A 5 -13.84 6.43 -2.20
CA LEU A 5 -13.66 5.23 -3.02
C LEU A 5 -12.19 4.83 -3.10
N ALA A 6 -11.30 5.79 -3.34
CA ALA A 6 -9.87 5.54 -3.44
C ALA A 6 -9.29 4.94 -2.15
N VAL A 7 -9.68 5.47 -0.98
CA VAL A 7 -9.26 4.93 0.33
C VAL A 7 -9.80 3.52 0.53
N LYS A 8 -11.08 3.28 0.25
CA LYS A 8 -11.71 1.96 0.38
C LYS A 8 -10.98 0.91 -0.46
N ASP A 9 -10.77 1.21 -1.74
CA ASP A 9 -10.15 0.26 -2.67
C ASP A 9 -8.67 0.03 -2.32
N LEU A 10 -7.94 1.08 -1.95
CA LEU A 10 -6.55 0.97 -1.52
C LEU A 10 -6.41 0.09 -0.26
N VAL A 11 -7.25 0.30 0.75
CA VAL A 11 -7.22 -0.48 1.99
C VAL A 11 -7.56 -1.94 1.74
N GLN A 12 -8.58 -2.20 0.91
CA GLN A 12 -8.95 -3.55 0.53
C GLN A 12 -7.83 -4.25 -0.26
N SER A 13 -7.20 -3.55 -1.19
CA SER A 13 -6.09 -4.07 -1.99
C SER A 13 -4.84 -4.33 -1.16
N ALA A 14 -4.45 -3.40 -0.29
CA ALA A 14 -3.20 -3.49 0.47
C ALA A 14 -3.25 -4.52 1.61
N PHE A 15 -4.41 -4.65 2.29
CA PHE A 15 -4.51 -5.41 3.52
C PHE A 15 -5.39 -6.66 3.44
N GLY A 16 -6.14 -6.84 2.36
CA GLY A 16 -6.83 -8.09 2.08
C GLY A 16 -5.86 -9.26 2.08
N HIS A 17 -6.24 -10.39 2.71
CA HIS A 17 -5.36 -11.55 2.91
C HIS A 17 -4.01 -11.21 3.57
N ALA A 18 -4.00 -10.26 4.50
CA ALA A 18 -2.78 -9.75 5.16
C ALA A 18 -1.70 -9.23 4.17
N GLY A 19 -2.12 -8.67 3.02
CA GLY A 19 -1.21 -8.22 1.95
C GLY A 19 -0.47 -9.35 1.24
N GLN A 20 -0.83 -10.62 1.47
CA GLN A 20 -0.17 -11.79 0.89
C GLN A 20 -0.92 -12.33 -0.34
N LYS A 21 -1.20 -11.44 -1.28
CA LYS A 21 -1.70 -11.77 -2.63
C LYS A 21 -0.76 -11.20 -3.67
N CYS A 22 -0.64 -11.89 -4.79
CA CYS A 22 0.17 -11.43 -5.94
C CYS A 22 -0.32 -10.07 -6.52
N SER A 23 -1.59 -9.72 -6.29
CA SER A 23 -2.21 -8.46 -6.72
C SER A 23 -2.43 -7.46 -5.58
N ALA A 24 -1.86 -7.69 -4.39
CA ALA A 24 -1.97 -6.74 -3.29
C ALA A 24 -1.15 -5.47 -3.58
N ALA A 25 -1.73 -4.31 -3.31
CA ALA A 25 -1.00 -3.05 -3.41
C ALA A 25 0.03 -2.94 -2.28
N SER A 26 1.31 -2.94 -2.63
CA SER A 26 2.43 -2.68 -1.70
C SER A 26 2.83 -1.21 -1.70
N VAL A 27 2.63 -0.51 -2.82
CA VAL A 27 2.95 0.91 -3.01
C VAL A 27 1.73 1.66 -3.52
N ALA A 28 1.45 2.82 -2.94
CA ALA A 28 0.53 3.81 -3.44
C ALA A 28 1.28 5.10 -3.78
N ILE A 29 1.21 5.53 -5.04
CA ILE A 29 1.77 6.80 -5.50
C ILE A 29 0.64 7.81 -5.49
N VAL A 30 0.67 8.75 -4.56
CA VAL A 30 -0.43 9.68 -4.30
C VAL A 30 -0.04 11.08 -4.78
N ASP A 31 -0.93 11.72 -5.55
CA ASP A 31 -0.76 13.12 -5.93
C ASP A 31 -0.60 14.00 -4.69
N LYS A 32 0.31 14.97 -4.76
CA LYS A 32 0.65 15.85 -3.64
C LYS A 32 -0.57 16.57 -3.06
N ASN A 33 -1.46 17.06 -3.93
CA ASN A 33 -2.65 17.81 -3.45
C ASN A 33 -3.64 16.89 -2.72
N ILE A 34 -3.74 15.61 -3.14
CA ILE A 34 -4.54 14.60 -2.44
C ILE A 34 -3.89 14.24 -1.11
N TYR A 35 -2.57 14.04 -1.10
CA TYR A 35 -1.84 13.71 0.14
C TYR A 35 -1.87 14.84 1.17
N GLU A 36 -1.79 16.10 0.73
CA GLU A 36 -1.89 17.28 1.60
C GLU A 36 -3.32 17.56 2.09
N ASN A 37 -4.34 16.97 1.45
CA ASN A 37 -5.72 17.08 1.93
C ASN A 37 -5.87 16.31 3.26
N PRO A 38 -6.23 16.99 4.37
CA PRO A 38 -6.36 16.37 5.68
C PRO A 38 -7.41 15.27 5.73
N ILE A 39 -8.40 15.30 4.85
CA ILE A 39 -9.44 14.27 4.75
C ILE A 39 -8.85 12.95 4.32
N PHE A 40 -7.95 12.92 3.32
CA PHE A 40 -7.33 11.69 2.82
C PHE A 40 -6.60 10.92 3.92
N LYS A 41 -5.68 11.58 4.63
CA LYS A 41 -4.91 10.93 5.71
C LYS A 41 -5.80 10.43 6.84
N LYS A 42 -6.78 11.25 7.23
CA LYS A 42 -7.73 10.88 8.29
C LYS A 42 -8.53 9.66 7.89
N GLN A 43 -9.13 9.65 6.71
CA GLN A 43 -9.94 8.52 6.24
C GLN A 43 -9.11 7.26 6.06
N LEU A 44 -7.89 7.38 5.51
CA LEU A 44 -6.99 6.23 5.37
C LEU A 44 -6.66 5.61 6.73
N LEU A 45 -6.30 6.42 7.72
CA LEU A 45 -6.02 5.93 9.07
C LEU A 45 -7.26 5.31 9.73
N ASP A 46 -8.40 5.98 9.67
CA ASP A 46 -9.66 5.49 10.24
C ASP A 46 -10.06 4.15 9.60
N ALA A 47 -9.95 4.03 8.27
CA ALA A 47 -10.28 2.81 7.55
C ALA A 47 -9.35 1.65 7.92
N VAL A 48 -8.03 1.88 7.97
CA VAL A 48 -7.06 0.83 8.31
C VAL A 48 -7.20 0.42 9.78
N GLN A 49 -7.41 1.37 10.70
CA GLN A 49 -7.59 1.07 12.12
C GLN A 49 -8.91 0.35 12.42
N SER A 50 -9.91 0.47 11.55
CA SER A 50 -11.17 -0.27 11.67
C SER A 50 -11.06 -1.76 11.33
N LEU A 51 -9.98 -2.17 10.64
CA LEU A 51 -9.76 -3.56 10.25
C LEU A 51 -9.58 -4.46 11.49
N GLN A 52 -10.38 -5.51 11.57
CA GLN A 52 -10.27 -6.49 12.64
C GLN A 52 -9.14 -7.48 12.33
N VAL A 53 -8.06 -7.41 13.10
CA VAL A 53 -6.95 -8.35 12.99
C VAL A 53 -7.19 -9.55 13.89
N GLY A 54 -7.05 -10.76 13.38
CA GLY A 54 -7.32 -11.94 14.20
C GLY A 54 -7.20 -13.27 13.47
N ALA A 55 -7.62 -14.33 14.14
CA ALA A 55 -7.60 -15.68 13.58
C ALA A 55 -8.61 -15.82 12.43
N GLY A 56 -8.23 -16.52 11.37
CA GLY A 56 -9.02 -16.66 10.14
C GLY A 56 -10.36 -17.40 10.30
N TYR A 57 -10.56 -18.12 11.40
CA TYR A 57 -11.85 -18.77 11.68
C TYR A 57 -12.90 -17.84 12.34
N LYS A 58 -12.50 -16.62 12.71
CA LYS A 58 -13.43 -15.62 13.26
C LYS A 58 -14.05 -14.83 12.13
N TYR A 59 -15.37 -14.82 12.04
CA TYR A 59 -16.10 -14.14 10.94
C TYR A 59 -15.78 -12.64 10.81
N ALA A 60 -15.53 -11.96 11.93
CA ALA A 60 -15.20 -10.54 11.94
C ALA A 60 -13.76 -10.21 11.49
N THR A 61 -12.89 -11.22 11.32
CA THR A 61 -11.49 -10.98 10.94
C THR A 61 -11.41 -10.47 9.52
N SER A 62 -10.82 -9.28 9.36
CA SER A 62 -10.52 -8.66 8.07
C SER A 62 -9.07 -8.91 7.64
N VAL A 63 -8.14 -8.94 8.61
CA VAL A 63 -6.73 -9.23 8.39
C VAL A 63 -6.32 -10.44 9.21
N GLY A 64 -6.05 -11.54 8.54
CA GLY A 64 -5.64 -12.80 9.14
C GLY A 64 -4.14 -12.86 9.44
N PRO A 65 -3.67 -14.02 9.96
CA PRO A 65 -2.24 -14.25 10.14
C PRO A 65 -1.52 -14.33 8.78
N ILE A 66 -0.27 -13.91 8.75
CA ILE A 66 0.66 -14.22 7.65
C ILE A 66 1.02 -15.70 7.66
N ILE A 67 1.42 -16.23 6.50
CA ILE A 67 1.58 -17.69 6.31
C ILE A 67 2.72 -18.31 7.14
N LYS A 68 3.74 -17.52 7.47
CA LYS A 68 4.86 -17.86 8.36
C LYS A 68 5.35 -16.61 9.07
N ALA A 69 6.12 -16.78 10.14
CA ALA A 69 6.74 -15.64 10.83
C ALA A 69 7.52 -14.76 9.86
N ALA A 70 7.44 -13.45 10.07
CA ALA A 70 8.06 -12.48 9.18
C ALA A 70 9.59 -12.64 9.16
N GLU A 71 10.16 -12.81 7.97
CA GLU A 71 11.59 -12.97 7.73
C GLU A 71 12.05 -12.03 6.61
N HIS A 72 13.34 -11.77 6.50
CA HIS A 72 13.96 -11.03 5.40
C HIS A 72 13.24 -9.72 5.05
N SER A 73 12.76 -9.60 3.79
CA SER A 73 12.10 -8.39 3.28
C SER A 73 10.84 -8.02 4.08
N LEU A 74 10.02 -9.00 4.44
CA LEU A 74 8.81 -8.72 5.21
C LEU A 74 9.13 -8.23 6.63
N HIS A 75 10.08 -8.85 7.31
CA HIS A 75 10.51 -8.39 8.64
C HIS A 75 11.05 -6.97 8.57
N ARG A 76 11.91 -6.66 7.59
CA ARG A 76 12.40 -5.29 7.38
C ARG A 76 11.25 -4.32 7.11
N ALA A 77 10.31 -4.67 6.25
CA ALA A 77 9.16 -3.81 5.95
C ALA A 77 8.32 -3.49 7.18
N LEU A 78 8.14 -4.47 8.09
CA LEU A 78 7.35 -4.34 9.32
C LEU A 78 8.06 -3.61 10.46
N THR A 79 9.40 -3.53 10.45
CA THR A 79 10.15 -3.07 11.64
C THR A 79 11.12 -1.92 11.36
N SER A 80 11.35 -1.56 10.11
CA SER A 80 12.39 -0.59 9.76
C SER A 80 11.88 0.48 8.81
N LEU A 81 12.47 1.66 8.89
CA LEU A 81 12.25 2.78 7.97
C LEU A 81 13.58 3.09 7.26
N ASP A 82 13.51 3.43 5.99
CA ASP A 82 14.64 3.98 5.26
C ASP A 82 14.79 5.50 5.55
N GLU A 83 15.88 6.09 5.11
CA GLU A 83 16.15 7.51 5.35
C GLU A 83 15.05 8.43 4.79
N GLY A 84 14.42 9.17 5.68
CA GLY A 84 13.35 10.12 5.39
C GLY A 84 11.94 9.50 5.37
N GLU A 85 11.82 8.17 5.51
CA GLU A 85 10.52 7.52 5.71
C GLU A 85 10.00 7.78 7.13
N GLU A 86 8.69 7.74 7.27
CA GLU A 86 8.00 7.87 8.55
C GLU A 86 6.85 6.85 8.63
N TRP A 87 6.54 6.40 9.84
CA TRP A 87 5.31 5.66 10.07
C TRP A 87 4.11 6.62 10.12
N LEU A 88 3.22 6.53 9.16
CA LEU A 88 1.88 7.10 9.29
C LEU A 88 1.02 6.22 10.22
N LEU A 89 1.24 4.90 10.15
CA LEU A 89 0.72 3.90 11.08
C LEU A 89 1.77 2.82 11.28
N GLU A 90 2.33 2.71 12.49
CA GLU A 90 3.33 1.71 12.80
C GLU A 90 2.68 0.33 13.01
N PRO A 91 3.11 -0.72 12.28
CA PRO A 91 2.60 -2.07 12.48
C PRO A 91 3.10 -2.65 13.81
N LYS A 92 2.27 -3.51 14.42
CA LYS A 92 2.59 -4.17 15.69
C LYS A 92 2.43 -5.66 15.56
N GLN A 93 3.39 -6.41 16.11
CA GLN A 93 3.24 -7.84 16.30
C GLN A 93 2.23 -8.09 17.42
N LEU A 94 1.20 -8.90 17.16
CA LEU A 94 0.08 -9.11 18.06
C LEU A 94 0.07 -10.49 18.72
N ASP A 95 0.97 -11.38 18.31
CA ASP A 95 1.12 -12.71 18.88
C ASP A 95 2.59 -13.08 19.11
N GLN A 96 2.84 -14.08 19.94
CA GLN A 96 4.20 -14.56 20.23
C GLN A 96 4.82 -15.37 19.06
N ALA A 97 3.98 -15.94 18.20
CA ALA A 97 4.42 -16.74 17.05
C ALA A 97 4.92 -15.88 15.87
N GLY A 98 4.69 -14.55 15.91
CA GLY A 98 5.07 -13.63 14.84
C GLY A 98 4.20 -13.76 13.58
N LEU A 99 3.00 -14.33 13.73
CA LEU A 99 2.08 -14.55 12.62
C LEU A 99 1.02 -13.46 12.49
N LEU A 100 0.63 -12.85 13.60
CA LEU A 100 -0.37 -11.78 13.61
C LEU A 100 0.30 -10.41 13.73
N TRP A 101 0.08 -9.60 12.71
CA TRP A 101 0.56 -8.22 12.64
C TRP A 101 -0.59 -7.27 12.34
N SER A 102 -0.61 -6.13 13.01
CA SER A 102 -1.49 -5.06 12.61
C SER A 102 -0.99 -4.46 11.28
N PRO A 103 -1.90 -3.93 10.43
CA PRO A 103 -1.50 -3.18 9.24
C PRO A 103 -0.55 -2.03 9.56
N GLY A 104 0.41 -1.79 8.67
CA GLY A 104 1.33 -0.66 8.73
C GLY A 104 1.27 0.22 7.49
N ILE A 105 1.54 1.51 7.66
CA ILE A 105 1.63 2.47 6.56
C ILE A 105 2.90 3.30 6.73
N LYS A 106 3.79 3.20 5.74
CA LYS A 106 4.95 4.08 5.60
C LYS A 106 4.60 5.26 4.71
N THR A 107 5.16 6.41 4.98
CA THR A 107 5.04 7.60 4.13
C THR A 107 6.40 8.21 3.83
N ASN A 108 6.43 9.19 2.92
CA ASN A 108 7.66 9.84 2.44
C ASN A 108 8.64 8.86 1.77
N VAL A 109 8.13 7.75 1.24
CA VAL A 109 8.95 6.79 0.50
C VAL A 109 9.51 7.44 -0.76
N LYS A 110 10.83 7.38 -0.92
CA LYS A 110 11.53 8.04 -2.02
C LYS A 110 11.63 7.12 -3.25
N PRO A 111 11.59 7.69 -4.47
CA PRO A 111 11.89 6.94 -5.68
C PRO A 111 13.29 6.31 -5.61
N GLY A 112 13.40 5.03 -5.95
CA GLY A 112 14.65 4.30 -5.91
C GLY A 112 15.04 3.76 -4.53
N SER A 113 14.28 4.05 -3.46
CA SER A 113 14.52 3.47 -2.13
C SER A 113 14.21 1.98 -2.09
N TRP A 114 14.65 1.31 -1.04
CA TRP A 114 14.34 -0.10 -0.86
C TRP A 114 12.82 -0.34 -0.78
N SER A 115 12.09 0.49 -0.06
CA SER A 115 10.62 0.39 0.06
C SER A 115 9.87 0.68 -1.25
N HIS A 116 10.52 1.33 -2.23
CA HIS A 116 9.94 1.50 -3.57
C HIS A 116 10.19 0.28 -4.46
N LEU A 117 11.43 -0.28 -4.43
CA LEU A 117 11.90 -1.22 -5.42
C LEU A 117 11.77 -2.69 -5.02
N ASN A 118 11.36 -3.00 -3.79
CA ASN A 118 11.30 -4.38 -3.31
C ASN A 118 9.89 -4.80 -2.92
N GLU A 119 9.58 -6.07 -3.15
CA GLU A 119 8.41 -6.74 -2.64
C GLU A 119 8.66 -7.32 -1.25
N TRP A 120 7.74 -7.11 -0.32
CA TRP A 120 7.79 -7.70 1.02
C TRP A 120 6.66 -8.67 1.32
N PHE A 121 5.59 -8.67 0.56
CA PHE A 121 4.49 -9.63 0.60
C PHE A 121 3.82 -9.76 1.98
N GLY A 122 3.26 -8.66 2.48
CA GLY A 122 2.66 -8.60 3.81
C GLY A 122 1.90 -7.31 4.09
N PRO A 123 1.37 -7.12 5.31
CA PRO A 123 0.42 -6.07 5.65
C PRO A 123 1.08 -4.70 5.88
N VAL A 124 1.87 -4.24 4.93
CA VAL A 124 2.49 -2.91 4.96
C VAL A 124 2.24 -2.21 3.62
N LEU A 125 1.76 -0.98 3.67
CA LEU A 125 1.59 -0.11 2.52
C LEU A 125 2.64 1.01 2.55
N ALA A 126 3.33 1.22 1.45
CA ALA A 126 4.23 2.36 1.25
C ALA A 126 3.52 3.48 0.48
N ILE A 127 3.64 4.71 0.94
CA ILE A 127 3.09 5.88 0.25
C ILE A 127 4.23 6.74 -0.28
N MET A 128 4.22 6.95 -1.59
CA MET A 128 5.05 7.91 -2.31
C MET A 128 4.21 9.13 -2.68
N ILE A 129 4.77 10.32 -2.55
CA ILE A 129 4.07 11.58 -2.83
C ILE A 129 4.58 12.15 -4.14
N SER A 130 3.73 12.14 -5.17
CA SER A 130 4.09 12.57 -6.52
C SER A 130 3.61 14.00 -6.82
N PRO A 131 4.39 14.79 -7.55
CA PRO A 131 3.97 16.12 -7.96
C PRO A 131 2.93 16.11 -9.12
N ASP A 132 2.91 15.05 -9.94
CA ASP A 132 2.06 14.94 -11.13
C ASP A 132 1.94 13.50 -11.64
N LEU A 133 1.00 13.27 -12.59
CA LEU A 133 0.72 11.95 -13.15
C LEU A 133 1.91 11.36 -13.91
N LYS A 134 2.65 12.16 -14.70
CA LYS A 134 3.81 11.66 -15.46
C LYS A 134 4.89 11.13 -14.56
N THR A 135 5.14 11.85 -13.47
CA THR A 135 6.09 11.41 -12.43
C THR A 135 5.59 10.15 -11.75
N SER A 136 4.29 10.03 -11.47
CA SER A 136 3.68 8.82 -10.89
C SER A 136 3.88 7.61 -11.79
N ILE A 137 3.59 7.73 -13.08
CA ILE A 137 3.79 6.67 -14.08
C ILE A 137 5.27 6.26 -14.15
N LYS A 138 6.17 7.24 -14.21
CA LYS A 138 7.61 6.98 -14.22
C LYS A 138 8.08 6.20 -12.99
N TRP A 139 7.59 6.53 -11.80
CA TRP A 139 7.94 5.81 -10.58
C TRP A 139 7.31 4.42 -10.56
N GLN A 140 6.06 4.28 -11.00
CA GLN A 140 5.38 2.99 -11.10
C GLN A 140 6.13 2.02 -12.03
N ASN A 141 6.63 2.49 -13.16
CA ASN A 141 7.39 1.69 -14.14
C ASN A 141 8.85 1.46 -13.73
N ALA A 142 9.35 2.08 -12.67
CA ALA A 142 10.76 1.97 -12.27
C ALA A 142 11.09 0.69 -11.50
N THR A 143 10.10 -0.15 -11.20
CA THR A 143 10.28 -1.42 -10.51
C THR A 143 10.39 -2.60 -11.49
N GLU A 144 10.95 -3.72 -11.05
CA GLU A 144 10.95 -4.98 -11.83
C GLU A 144 9.61 -5.73 -11.71
N PHE A 145 8.65 -5.20 -10.95
CA PHE A 145 7.31 -5.77 -10.74
C PHE A 145 6.30 -5.08 -11.65
N GLY A 146 5.36 -5.83 -12.18
CA GLY A 146 4.36 -5.30 -13.12
C GLY A 146 3.21 -6.28 -13.35
N LEU A 147 2.83 -7.09 -12.35
CA LEU A 147 1.70 -7.99 -12.50
C LEU A 147 0.38 -7.23 -12.57
N THR A 148 0.17 -6.30 -11.65
CA THR A 148 -1.05 -5.50 -11.55
C THR A 148 -0.74 -4.04 -11.25
N ALA A 149 -1.57 -3.16 -11.77
CA ALA A 149 -1.55 -1.73 -11.48
C ALA A 149 -2.98 -1.18 -11.45
N GLY A 150 -3.20 -0.09 -10.72
CA GLY A 150 -4.49 0.58 -10.65
C GLY A 150 -4.35 2.09 -10.60
N ILE A 151 -5.36 2.78 -11.12
CA ILE A 151 -5.47 4.23 -11.02
C ILE A 151 -6.82 4.61 -10.40
N GLN A 152 -6.80 5.65 -9.58
CA GLN A 152 -8.00 6.28 -9.04
C GLN A 152 -8.06 7.73 -9.53
N SER A 153 -8.76 7.97 -10.62
CA SER A 153 -9.03 9.30 -11.16
C SER A 153 -10.47 9.42 -11.66
N LEU A 154 -11.03 10.63 -11.61
CA LEU A 154 -12.30 11.00 -12.24
C LEU A 154 -12.07 11.71 -13.59
N ASP A 155 -10.84 11.96 -13.97
CA ASP A 155 -10.47 12.55 -15.25
C ASP A 155 -10.16 11.44 -16.25
N GLN A 156 -10.94 11.41 -17.35
CA GLN A 156 -10.78 10.39 -18.39
C GLN A 156 -9.43 10.53 -19.10
N GLY A 157 -8.93 11.76 -19.31
CA GLY A 157 -7.64 11.99 -19.95
C GLY A 157 -6.47 11.46 -19.12
N GLU A 158 -6.53 11.61 -17.79
CA GLU A 158 -5.55 11.00 -16.88
C GLU A 158 -5.58 9.47 -16.95
N CYS A 159 -6.78 8.87 -17.00
CA CYS A 159 -6.92 7.43 -17.13
C CYS A 159 -6.36 6.92 -18.46
N GLU A 160 -6.65 7.60 -19.56
CA GLU A 160 -6.13 7.25 -20.89
C GLU A 160 -4.61 7.40 -20.96
N GLU A 161 -4.04 8.51 -20.47
CA GLU A 161 -2.59 8.72 -20.39
C GLU A 161 -1.91 7.62 -19.56
N TRP A 162 -2.52 7.24 -18.44
CA TRP A 162 -1.99 6.19 -17.58
C TRP A 162 -2.02 4.81 -18.27
N ILE A 163 -3.16 4.44 -18.89
CA ILE A 163 -3.31 3.15 -19.59
C ILE A 163 -2.29 3.01 -20.72
N GLU A 164 -2.03 4.09 -21.46
CA GLU A 164 -1.09 4.08 -22.58
C GLU A 164 0.37 3.96 -22.16
N ASN A 165 0.72 4.35 -20.93
CA ASN A 165 2.10 4.51 -20.50
C ASN A 165 2.53 3.61 -19.34
N VAL A 166 1.61 2.94 -18.65
CA VAL A 166 1.95 2.06 -17.54
C VAL A 166 2.42 0.70 -18.04
N GLU A 167 3.46 0.17 -17.39
CA GLU A 167 4.06 -1.14 -17.71
C GLU A 167 3.56 -2.18 -16.71
N ALA A 168 2.33 -2.67 -16.89
CA ALA A 168 1.75 -3.72 -16.06
C ALA A 168 0.82 -4.65 -16.87
N GLY A 169 0.71 -5.90 -16.41
CA GLY A 169 -0.06 -6.93 -17.12
C GLY A 169 -1.57 -6.84 -16.94
N ASN A 170 -2.04 -6.39 -15.77
CA ASN A 170 -3.47 -6.18 -15.48
C ASN A 170 -3.69 -4.78 -14.93
N LEU A 171 -4.63 -4.06 -15.53
CA LEU A 171 -4.97 -2.67 -15.21
C LEU A 171 -6.37 -2.59 -14.59
N TYR A 172 -6.51 -1.78 -13.54
CA TYR A 172 -7.76 -1.59 -12.79
C TYR A 172 -8.11 -0.12 -12.66
#